data_aeaa67157add714b7b0744f44108bfd0
#
_entry.id   aeaa67157add714b7b0744f44108bfd0
#
_cell.length_a   1.000
_cell.length_b   1.000
_cell.length_c   1.000
_cell.angle_alpha   90.00
_cell.angle_beta   90.00
_cell.angle_gamma   90.00
#
_symmetry.space_group_name_H-M   'P 1'
#
loop_
_entity.id
_entity.type
_entity.pdbx_description
1 polymer ?
#
loop_
_entity_poly.entity_id
_entity_poly.type
_entity_poly.pdbx_seq_one_letter_code
_entity_poly.pdbx_strand_id
1 'polypeptide(L)'
;MALHTDMLAEIQAFIDAHPEVQEVDIYTAGITPNLWGKRYPIHLLAKLVGNLKLPRGNYLMSPIGQYLEVMEYNWQDGDPDTAYEFVPGSLKLVEWGDARRAQIMVTTSLANEPFAGEPRQVLSQVVQQYRAANMVPVVAFELEFYLIDPKRSELGLAQKIENPFSGRREQPATLDMESLEHYGAFLSDVRRQLAAQNIVSTAISAEMGPGQFEINLNHHRDVLAAADEVIEYQRLIKGVAREHGYQASFMAKPFLETAGSGMHLHLSVYDEAGRNVFSQNDHRILKQAVGGCLHHMPSAMAFLASNPNAYRRYALEGIVATEPSWAYENRSVAVRIPDSDESNCRFEYRMAAADANPYLALAVVLASALDGMERGMDPGEPYEGYACAKHGFPRSLSETLNLFEQNESLKSRLGSEFSKIYLAYKRSELRGFEQMISAREYEWYL
;
A
#
# COMPACT_ATOMS: atom_id res chain seq x y z
N MET A 1 29.98 -6.90 1.83
CA MET A 1 30.70 -6.93 3.14
C MET A 1 30.29 -5.78 4.05
N ALA A 2 30.30 -4.51 3.63
CA ALA A 2 29.88 -3.39 4.49
C ALA A 2 28.44 -3.53 5.02
N LEU A 3 27.46 -3.75 4.14
CA LEU A 3 26.05 -3.95 4.52
C LEU A 3 25.82 -5.07 5.54
N HIS A 4 26.57 -6.18 5.44
CA HIS A 4 26.47 -7.28 6.42
C HIS A 4 27.07 -6.88 7.78
N THR A 5 28.13 -6.07 7.80
CA THR A 5 28.73 -5.57 9.04
C THR A 5 27.79 -4.62 9.76
N ASP A 6 27.15 -3.69 9.03
CA ASP A 6 26.19 -2.74 9.58
C ASP A 6 24.94 -3.46 10.13
N MET A 7 24.44 -4.46 9.41
CA MET A 7 23.32 -5.29 9.86
C MET A 7 23.65 -6.09 11.11
N LEU A 8 24.85 -6.65 11.22
CA LEU A 8 25.28 -7.36 12.43
C LEU A 8 25.38 -6.42 13.64
N ALA A 9 25.83 -5.18 13.42
CA ALA A 9 25.86 -4.15 14.47
C ALA A 9 24.44 -3.75 14.91
N GLU A 10 23.50 -3.57 13.96
CA GLU A 10 22.09 -3.29 14.23
C GLU A 10 21.45 -4.40 15.08
N ILE A 11 21.67 -5.66 14.70
CA ILE A 11 21.15 -6.84 15.40
C ILE A 11 21.69 -6.89 16.84
N GLN A 12 23.01 -6.68 17.01
CA GLN A 12 23.62 -6.71 18.35
C GLN A 12 23.07 -5.59 19.24
N ALA A 13 22.98 -4.38 18.70
CA ALA A 13 22.41 -3.23 19.42
C ALA A 13 20.95 -3.47 19.85
N PHE A 14 20.16 -4.09 18.96
CA PHE A 14 18.78 -4.45 19.29
C PHE A 14 18.69 -5.49 20.41
N ILE A 15 19.50 -6.55 20.35
CA ILE A 15 19.52 -7.61 21.37
C ILE A 15 19.95 -7.04 22.74
N ASP A 16 20.95 -6.17 22.74
CA ASP A 16 21.43 -5.51 23.97
C ASP A 16 20.37 -4.59 24.58
N ALA A 17 19.58 -3.91 23.76
CA ALA A 17 18.50 -3.03 24.20
C ALA A 17 17.23 -3.81 24.64
N HIS A 18 17.02 -5.02 24.11
CA HIS A 18 15.82 -5.83 24.35
C HIS A 18 16.14 -7.27 24.74
N PRO A 19 16.81 -7.49 25.89
CA PRO A 19 17.23 -8.82 26.34
C PRO A 19 16.06 -9.76 26.65
N GLU A 20 14.85 -9.24 26.82
CA GLU A 20 13.62 -10.01 27.03
C GLU A 20 13.07 -10.65 25.77
N VAL A 21 13.48 -10.18 24.58
CA VAL A 21 13.00 -10.69 23.29
C VAL A 21 13.67 -12.03 22.97
N GLN A 22 12.85 -13.05 22.75
CA GLN A 22 13.33 -14.40 22.46
C GLN A 22 13.13 -14.82 21.00
N GLU A 23 12.20 -14.19 20.29
CA GLU A 23 11.79 -14.56 18.93
C GLU A 23 11.80 -13.37 17.99
N VAL A 24 12.03 -13.63 16.72
CA VAL A 24 11.97 -12.68 15.62
C VAL A 24 11.13 -13.21 14.48
N ASP A 25 10.17 -12.38 14.01
CA ASP A 25 9.42 -12.63 12.80
C ASP A 25 10.18 -12.07 11.60
N ILE A 26 10.66 -12.95 10.72
CA ILE A 26 11.31 -12.59 9.46
C ILE A 26 10.27 -12.72 8.35
N TYR A 27 9.98 -11.62 7.62
CA TYR A 27 8.89 -11.60 6.65
C TYR A 27 9.16 -10.71 5.43
N THR A 28 8.42 -10.96 4.37
CA THR A 28 8.32 -10.13 3.16
C THR A 28 6.85 -9.96 2.77
N ALA A 29 6.55 -8.96 1.92
CA ALA A 29 5.22 -8.75 1.35
C ALA A 29 5.14 -9.32 -0.07
N GLY A 30 4.09 -10.10 -0.35
CA GLY A 30 3.79 -10.62 -1.69
C GLY A 30 3.20 -9.56 -2.64
N ILE A 31 2.81 -9.98 -3.84
CA ILE A 31 2.09 -9.12 -4.82
C ILE A 31 0.78 -8.59 -4.21
N THR A 32 0.01 -9.42 -3.52
CA THR A 32 -0.94 -8.92 -2.51
C THR A 32 -0.17 -8.55 -1.26
N PRO A 33 -0.57 -7.50 -0.48
CA PRO A 33 0.19 -7.05 0.67
C PRO A 33 0.06 -7.98 1.89
N ASN A 34 -0.07 -9.27 1.65
CA ASN A 34 0.00 -10.30 2.66
C ASN A 34 1.46 -10.57 3.03
N LEU A 35 1.69 -10.81 4.31
CA LEU A 35 3.04 -11.06 4.83
C LEU A 35 3.30 -12.57 4.88
N TRP A 36 4.43 -12.96 4.32
CA TRP A 36 4.90 -14.33 4.30
C TRP A 36 6.27 -14.41 4.96
N GLY A 37 6.51 -15.41 5.78
CA GLY A 37 7.77 -15.51 6.47
C GLY A 37 7.82 -16.62 7.51
N LYS A 38 8.83 -16.55 8.37
CA LYS A 38 9.07 -17.53 9.43
C LYS A 38 9.45 -16.84 10.73
N ARG A 39 9.12 -17.47 11.85
CA ARG A 39 9.58 -17.07 13.18
C ARG A 39 10.81 -17.87 13.56
N TYR A 40 11.83 -17.17 14.07
CA TYR A 40 13.07 -17.76 14.52
C TYR A 40 13.39 -17.34 15.96
N PRO A 41 14.14 -18.17 16.71
CA PRO A 41 14.79 -17.70 17.92
C PRO A 41 15.75 -16.53 17.62
N ILE A 42 15.68 -15.45 18.43
CA ILE A 42 16.45 -14.22 18.18
C ILE A 42 17.96 -14.45 18.10
N HIS A 43 18.49 -15.39 18.90
CA HIS A 43 19.93 -15.70 18.91
C HIS A 43 20.47 -16.29 17.60
N LEU A 44 19.59 -16.73 16.69
CA LEU A 44 19.95 -17.20 15.36
C LEU A 44 20.02 -16.10 14.33
N LEU A 45 19.45 -14.90 14.62
CA LEU A 45 19.29 -13.84 13.63
C LEU A 45 20.61 -13.42 12.99
N ALA A 46 21.66 -13.22 13.79
CA ALA A 46 22.99 -12.87 13.29
C ALA A 46 23.59 -13.92 12.34
N LYS A 47 23.29 -15.21 12.55
CA LYS A 47 23.76 -16.30 11.66
C LYS A 47 23.05 -16.34 10.31
N LEU A 48 21.87 -15.73 10.22
CA LEU A 48 21.08 -15.67 9.00
C LEU A 48 21.51 -14.52 8.07
N VAL A 49 22.31 -13.55 8.55
CA VAL A 49 22.86 -12.49 7.71
C VAL A 49 23.72 -13.11 6.59
N GLY A 50 23.33 -12.87 5.33
CA GLY A 50 23.96 -13.44 4.13
C GLY A 50 23.71 -14.93 3.90
N ASN A 51 22.93 -15.60 4.78
CA ASN A 51 22.66 -17.03 4.68
C ASN A 51 21.17 -17.38 4.61
N LEU A 52 20.29 -16.38 4.72
CA LEU A 52 18.84 -16.61 4.70
C LEU A 52 18.40 -17.04 3.29
N LYS A 53 17.67 -18.15 3.25
CA LYS A 53 17.04 -18.65 2.03
C LYS A 53 15.56 -18.96 2.30
N LEU A 54 14.70 -18.53 1.40
CA LEU A 54 13.27 -18.80 1.42
C LEU A 54 12.78 -19.09 -0.02
N PRO A 55 11.69 -19.82 -0.19
CA PRO A 55 11.08 -20.03 -1.50
C PRO A 55 10.66 -18.69 -2.14
N ARG A 56 10.99 -18.48 -3.41
CA ARG A 56 10.58 -17.27 -4.14
C ARG A 56 9.08 -17.24 -4.43
N GLY A 57 8.42 -18.41 -4.44
CA GLY A 57 6.99 -18.54 -4.61
C GLY A 57 6.17 -17.83 -3.54
N ASN A 58 6.76 -17.46 -2.39
CA ASN A 58 6.11 -16.64 -1.37
C ASN A 58 5.54 -15.33 -1.93
N TYR A 59 6.16 -14.73 -2.95
CA TYR A 59 5.63 -13.52 -3.62
C TYR A 59 4.40 -13.79 -4.47
N LEU A 60 4.20 -15.05 -4.89
CA LEU A 60 3.19 -15.49 -5.86
C LEU A 60 2.04 -16.29 -5.21
N MET A 61 1.94 -16.27 -3.89
CA MET A 61 0.83 -16.90 -3.19
C MET A 61 -0.44 -16.06 -3.28
N SER A 62 -1.59 -16.72 -3.41
CA SER A 62 -2.89 -16.08 -3.37
C SER A 62 -3.14 -15.37 -2.02
N PRO A 63 -4.15 -14.48 -1.91
CA PRO A 63 -4.49 -13.83 -0.65
C PRO A 63 -4.79 -14.79 0.52
N ILE A 64 -5.13 -16.03 0.22
CA ILE A 64 -5.42 -17.08 1.22
C ILE A 64 -4.28 -18.08 1.38
N GLY A 65 -3.09 -17.81 0.84
CA GLY A 65 -1.90 -18.62 1.03
C GLY A 65 -1.81 -19.87 0.14
N GLN A 66 -2.49 -19.89 -0.98
CA GLN A 66 -2.40 -20.97 -1.97
C GLN A 66 -1.43 -20.60 -3.09
N TYR A 67 -0.67 -21.56 -3.59
CA TYR A 67 0.13 -21.38 -4.79
C TYR A 67 -0.78 -21.15 -6.01
N LEU A 68 -0.50 -20.08 -6.75
CA LEU A 68 -1.14 -19.78 -8.03
C LEU A 68 -0.31 -20.29 -9.19
N GLU A 69 -0.95 -20.64 -10.30
CA GLU A 69 -0.25 -20.86 -11.56
C GLU A 69 0.18 -19.53 -12.14
N VAL A 70 1.49 -19.28 -12.13
CA VAL A 70 2.10 -18.06 -12.64
C VAL A 70 3.26 -18.43 -13.52
N MET A 71 3.03 -18.50 -14.83
CA MET A 71 4.04 -18.85 -15.83
C MET A 71 4.73 -20.19 -15.47
N GLU A 72 6.08 -20.23 -15.53
CA GLU A 72 6.90 -21.40 -15.15
C GLU A 72 7.21 -21.50 -13.65
N TYR A 73 6.70 -20.57 -12.82
CA TYR A 73 7.00 -20.53 -11.39
C TYR A 73 6.14 -21.48 -10.55
N ASN A 74 6.52 -21.64 -9.30
CA ASN A 74 5.88 -22.48 -8.28
C ASN A 74 5.98 -23.99 -8.62
N TRP A 75 4.90 -24.62 -9.06
CA TRP A 75 4.88 -26.04 -9.30
C TRP A 75 5.75 -26.48 -10.50
N GLN A 76 5.92 -25.62 -11.50
CA GLN A 76 6.65 -25.97 -12.72
C GLN A 76 8.16 -25.93 -12.51
N ASP A 77 8.68 -24.98 -11.71
CA ASP A 77 10.11 -24.85 -11.42
C ASP A 77 10.55 -25.55 -10.12
N GLY A 78 9.58 -26.14 -9.37
CA GLY A 78 9.82 -26.79 -8.09
C GLY A 78 10.03 -25.82 -6.93
N ASP A 79 9.66 -24.53 -7.08
CA ASP A 79 9.74 -23.47 -6.05
C ASP A 79 11.09 -23.40 -5.34
N PRO A 80 12.19 -23.16 -6.07
CA PRO A 80 13.52 -23.19 -5.48
C PRO A 80 13.73 -22.06 -4.48
N ASP A 81 14.49 -22.35 -3.44
CA ASP A 81 14.96 -21.34 -2.49
C ASP A 81 15.82 -20.29 -3.21
N THR A 82 15.57 -19.01 -2.91
CA THR A 82 16.43 -17.90 -3.29
C THR A 82 17.06 -17.23 -2.08
N ALA A 83 18.14 -16.49 -2.27
CA ALA A 83 18.81 -15.77 -1.21
C ALA A 83 18.06 -14.47 -0.86
N TYR A 84 17.96 -14.19 0.42
CA TYR A 84 17.35 -12.96 0.95
C TYR A 84 18.36 -12.18 1.78
N GLU A 85 18.17 -10.86 1.80
CA GLU A 85 18.89 -9.93 2.65
C GLU A 85 17.90 -9.22 3.58
N PHE A 86 18.34 -8.89 4.79
CA PHE A 86 17.57 -8.08 5.71
C PHE A 86 17.49 -6.64 5.22
N VAL A 87 16.33 -6.01 5.37
CA VAL A 87 16.14 -4.59 5.06
C VAL A 87 16.68 -3.77 6.25
N PRO A 88 17.69 -2.92 6.06
CA PRO A 88 18.25 -2.11 7.14
C PRO A 88 17.19 -1.18 7.76
N GLY A 89 17.20 -1.04 9.09
CA GLY A 89 16.26 -0.21 9.83
C GLY A 89 14.87 -0.82 10.03
N SER A 90 14.61 -2.05 9.51
CA SER A 90 13.34 -2.75 9.69
C SER A 90 13.31 -3.68 10.90
N LEU A 91 14.41 -3.80 11.64
CA LEU A 91 14.45 -4.56 12.90
C LEU A 91 13.79 -3.74 14.01
N LYS A 92 12.58 -4.15 14.38
CA LYS A 92 11.71 -3.38 15.29
C LYS A 92 11.10 -4.28 16.36
N LEU A 93 10.75 -3.66 17.51
CA LEU A 93 10.04 -4.33 18.57
C LEU A 93 8.55 -4.48 18.23
N VAL A 94 7.98 -5.65 18.49
CA VAL A 94 6.56 -5.95 18.44
C VAL A 94 6.05 -6.08 19.86
N GLU A 95 5.20 -5.14 20.30
CA GLU A 95 4.68 -5.10 21.66
C GLU A 95 3.28 -5.68 21.82
N TRP A 96 2.57 -5.94 20.72
CA TRP A 96 1.25 -6.60 20.74
C TRP A 96 1.37 -8.12 20.72
N GLY A 97 0.39 -8.80 21.33
CA GLY A 97 0.33 -10.25 21.47
C GLY A 97 0.87 -10.73 22.83
N ASP A 98 0.96 -12.05 22.99
CA ASP A 98 1.23 -12.69 24.29
C ASP A 98 2.66 -12.45 24.82
N ALA A 99 3.59 -12.11 23.94
CA ALA A 99 4.98 -11.85 24.30
C ALA A 99 5.62 -10.81 23.37
N ARG A 100 6.56 -10.03 23.91
CA ARG A 100 7.39 -9.14 23.10
C ARG A 100 8.26 -9.93 22.15
N ARG A 101 8.25 -9.53 20.88
CA ARG A 101 9.02 -10.15 19.79
C ARG A 101 9.74 -9.09 19.00
N ALA A 102 10.75 -9.51 18.24
CA ALA A 102 11.27 -8.69 17.15
C ALA A 102 10.52 -8.98 15.85
N GLN A 103 10.58 -8.03 14.91
CA GLN A 103 10.24 -8.23 13.50
C GLN A 103 11.33 -7.65 12.63
N ILE A 104 11.55 -8.23 11.46
CA ILE A 104 12.49 -7.72 10.46
C ILE A 104 12.00 -8.08 9.06
N MET A 105 12.08 -7.11 8.14
CA MET A 105 11.74 -7.32 6.73
C MET A 105 12.91 -7.88 5.95
N VAL A 106 12.59 -8.64 4.90
CA VAL A 106 13.58 -9.18 3.97
C VAL A 106 13.18 -8.89 2.52
N THR A 107 14.21 -8.77 1.68
CA THR A 107 14.12 -8.58 0.23
C THR A 107 15.04 -9.57 -0.46
N THR A 108 14.77 -9.92 -1.72
CA THR A 108 15.67 -10.79 -2.49
C THR A 108 17.03 -10.13 -2.71
N SER A 109 18.09 -10.92 -2.60
CA SER A 109 19.45 -10.41 -2.64
C SER A 109 19.82 -9.85 -4.01
N LEU A 110 20.29 -8.60 -4.04
CA LEU A 110 20.78 -7.93 -5.24
C LEU A 110 22.05 -8.62 -5.82
N ALA A 111 22.80 -9.32 -4.98
CA ALA A 111 24.01 -10.04 -5.41
C ALA A 111 23.72 -11.31 -6.21
N ASN A 112 22.48 -11.83 -6.12
CA ASN A 112 22.08 -13.11 -6.72
C ASN A 112 20.90 -12.97 -7.70
N GLU A 113 20.81 -11.87 -8.43
CA GLU A 113 19.69 -11.51 -9.30
C GLU A 113 18.35 -11.46 -8.53
N PRO A 114 17.88 -10.28 -8.15
CA PRO A 114 16.63 -10.13 -7.39
C PRO A 114 15.45 -10.71 -8.18
N PHE A 115 14.49 -11.29 -7.48
CA PHE A 115 13.32 -11.86 -8.13
C PHE A 115 12.47 -10.76 -8.78
N ALA A 116 12.26 -10.88 -10.09
CA ALA A 116 11.51 -9.88 -10.85
C ALA A 116 10.05 -9.69 -10.38
N GLY A 117 9.46 -10.69 -9.73
CA GLY A 117 8.11 -10.64 -9.16
C GLY A 117 8.02 -9.97 -7.79
N GLU A 118 9.12 -9.51 -7.21
CA GLU A 118 9.12 -8.85 -5.89
C GLU A 118 8.69 -7.38 -5.97
N PRO A 119 7.57 -6.98 -5.31
CA PRO A 119 7.05 -5.62 -5.37
C PRO A 119 8.04 -4.53 -4.94
N ARG A 120 8.85 -4.79 -3.88
CA ARG A 120 9.84 -3.84 -3.39
C ARG A 120 10.95 -3.56 -4.41
N GLN A 121 11.37 -4.59 -5.16
CA GLN A 121 12.37 -4.43 -6.22
C GLN A 121 11.82 -3.64 -7.42
N VAL A 122 10.53 -3.81 -7.74
CA VAL A 122 9.87 -3.00 -8.78
C VAL A 122 9.90 -1.52 -8.42
N LEU A 123 9.56 -1.17 -7.18
CA LEU A 123 9.66 0.22 -6.71
C LEU A 123 11.12 0.72 -6.75
N SER A 124 12.07 -0.11 -6.34
CA SER A 124 13.51 0.24 -6.40
C SER A 124 13.95 0.57 -7.82
N GLN A 125 13.52 -0.19 -8.83
CA GLN A 125 13.82 0.09 -10.24
C GLN A 125 13.24 1.42 -10.72
N VAL A 126 12.03 1.77 -10.31
CA VAL A 126 11.41 3.06 -10.65
C VAL A 126 12.16 4.22 -9.97
N VAL A 127 12.54 4.06 -8.70
CA VAL A 127 13.34 5.08 -7.98
C VAL A 127 14.71 5.31 -8.66
N GLN A 128 15.33 4.25 -9.20
CA GLN A 128 16.57 4.39 -9.97
C GLN A 128 16.39 5.23 -11.24
N GLN A 129 15.23 5.17 -11.91
CA GLN A 129 14.93 6.02 -13.07
C GLN A 129 14.87 7.50 -12.67
N TYR A 130 14.30 7.83 -11.51
CA TYR A 130 14.34 9.19 -10.98
C TYR A 130 15.77 9.66 -10.72
N ARG A 131 16.60 8.82 -10.09
CA ARG A 131 18.02 9.13 -9.87
C ARG A 131 18.78 9.35 -11.17
N ALA A 132 18.50 8.54 -12.20
CA ALA A 132 19.10 8.72 -13.54
C ALA A 132 18.66 10.03 -14.21
N ALA A 133 17.50 10.56 -13.85
CA ALA A 133 17.00 11.88 -14.28
C ALA A 133 17.45 13.03 -13.35
N ASN A 134 18.35 12.80 -12.39
CA ASN A 134 18.78 13.74 -11.36
C ASN A 134 17.62 14.33 -10.54
N MET A 135 16.63 13.51 -10.26
CA MET A 135 15.43 13.83 -9.49
C MET A 135 15.34 12.97 -8.22
N VAL A 136 14.84 13.57 -7.16
CA VAL A 136 14.60 12.91 -5.85
C VAL A 136 13.12 13.03 -5.52
N PRO A 137 12.34 11.95 -5.66
CA PRO A 137 10.96 11.92 -5.22
C PRO A 137 10.88 11.93 -3.68
N VAL A 138 9.93 12.68 -3.15
CA VAL A 138 9.57 12.71 -1.72
C VAL A 138 8.11 12.37 -1.62
N VAL A 139 7.78 11.38 -0.80
CA VAL A 139 6.45 10.77 -0.76
C VAL A 139 5.90 10.71 0.66
N ALA A 140 4.57 10.73 0.77
CA ALA A 140 3.86 10.45 2.00
C ALA A 140 2.61 9.62 1.70
N PHE A 141 2.11 8.91 2.72
CA PHE A 141 0.90 8.12 2.63
C PHE A 141 -0.13 8.58 3.66
N GLU A 142 -1.39 8.57 3.26
CA GLU A 142 -2.55 8.66 4.14
C GLU A 142 -3.35 7.38 3.98
N LEU A 143 -3.58 6.64 5.08
CA LEU A 143 -4.26 5.35 5.02
C LEU A 143 -5.52 5.33 5.86
N GLU A 144 -6.60 4.95 5.20
CA GLU A 144 -7.89 4.69 5.83
C GLU A 144 -8.05 3.21 6.18
N PHE A 145 -8.69 2.93 7.31
CA PHE A 145 -9.04 1.58 7.72
C PHE A 145 -10.32 1.57 8.55
N TYR A 146 -10.97 0.41 8.60
CA TYR A 146 -12.09 0.15 9.49
C TYR A 146 -11.67 -0.73 10.68
N LEU A 147 -12.17 -0.40 11.85
CA LEU A 147 -12.36 -1.38 12.91
C LEU A 147 -13.70 -2.09 12.65
N ILE A 148 -13.70 -3.39 12.66
CA ILE A 148 -14.88 -4.22 12.45
C ILE A 148 -15.01 -5.26 13.58
N ASP A 149 -16.21 -5.76 13.79
CA ASP A 149 -16.44 -6.84 14.74
C ASP A 149 -15.66 -8.10 14.31
N PRO A 150 -14.87 -8.74 15.19
CA PRO A 150 -14.19 -9.99 14.87
C PRO A 150 -15.16 -11.12 14.51
N LYS A 151 -16.39 -11.05 15.00
CA LYS A 151 -17.43 -12.03 14.67
C LYS A 151 -18.06 -11.71 13.32
N ARG A 152 -18.29 -12.73 12.53
CA ARG A 152 -19.05 -12.64 11.29
C ARG A 152 -20.54 -12.85 11.56
N SER A 153 -21.38 -12.34 10.66
CA SER A 153 -22.81 -12.70 10.64
C SER A 153 -22.97 -14.20 10.31
N GLU A 154 -24.19 -14.72 10.48
CA GLU A 154 -24.53 -16.10 10.08
C GLU A 154 -24.26 -16.38 8.59
N LEU A 155 -24.30 -15.35 7.75
CA LEU A 155 -23.96 -15.40 6.32
C LEU A 155 -22.45 -15.19 6.04
N GLY A 156 -21.60 -15.16 7.08
CA GLY A 156 -20.16 -14.93 6.93
C GLY A 156 -19.75 -13.48 6.62
N LEU A 157 -20.69 -12.54 6.64
CA LEU A 157 -20.42 -11.14 6.31
C LEU A 157 -19.74 -10.39 7.48
N ALA A 158 -18.89 -9.44 7.14
CA ALA A 158 -18.30 -8.51 8.11
C ALA A 158 -19.42 -7.71 8.81
N GLN A 159 -19.23 -7.44 10.09
CA GLN A 159 -20.13 -6.62 10.89
C GLN A 159 -19.45 -5.35 11.34
N LYS A 160 -20.20 -4.23 11.32
CA LYS A 160 -19.75 -2.96 11.89
C LYS A 160 -19.59 -3.13 13.40
N ILE A 161 -18.57 -2.48 13.97
CA ILE A 161 -18.43 -2.44 15.42
C ILE A 161 -19.55 -1.66 16.06
N GLU A 162 -19.81 -1.96 17.32
CA GLU A 162 -20.67 -1.15 18.18
C GLU A 162 -19.81 -0.11 18.91
N ASN A 163 -20.36 1.08 19.12
CA ASN A 163 -19.73 2.08 19.96
C ASN A 163 -19.52 1.50 21.37
N PRO A 164 -18.29 1.53 21.89
CA PRO A 164 -17.97 0.87 23.18
C PRO A 164 -18.72 1.46 24.39
N PHE A 165 -19.27 2.68 24.30
CA PHE A 165 -20.03 3.31 25.38
C PHE A 165 -21.52 3.12 25.24
N SER A 166 -22.08 3.27 24.03
CA SER A 166 -23.52 3.19 23.81
C SER A 166 -24.03 1.79 23.48
N GLY A 167 -23.14 0.88 23.09
CA GLY A 167 -23.51 -0.44 22.57
C GLY A 167 -24.31 -0.39 21.25
N ARG A 168 -24.32 0.75 20.57
CA ARG A 168 -25.06 0.98 19.33
C ARG A 168 -24.10 1.09 18.14
N ARG A 169 -24.57 0.70 16.98
CA ARG A 169 -23.90 0.98 15.70
C ARG A 169 -24.19 2.41 15.31
N GLU A 170 -23.13 3.24 15.30
CA GLU A 170 -23.26 4.68 15.08
C GLU A 170 -23.49 5.03 13.62
N GLN A 171 -24.00 6.25 13.42
CA GLN A 171 -24.08 6.86 12.09
C GLN A 171 -22.67 7.38 11.72
N PRO A 172 -22.33 7.38 10.42
CA PRO A 172 -21.06 7.95 9.95
C PRO A 172 -20.98 9.45 10.28
N ALA A 173 -19.80 9.87 10.77
CA ALA A 173 -19.51 11.28 11.06
C ALA A 173 -18.05 11.58 10.76
N THR A 174 -17.78 12.27 9.67
CA THR A 174 -16.44 12.69 9.28
C THR A 174 -15.91 13.75 10.24
N LEU A 175 -14.64 13.60 10.67
CA LEU A 175 -13.95 14.51 11.58
C LEU A 175 -14.61 14.62 12.98
N ASP A 176 -15.40 13.63 13.35
CA ASP A 176 -16.08 13.61 14.63
C ASP A 176 -15.11 13.36 15.80
N MET A 177 -15.03 14.31 16.70
CA MET A 177 -14.14 14.22 17.86
C MET A 177 -14.62 13.19 18.89
N GLU A 178 -15.93 12.98 19.04
CA GLU A 178 -16.47 11.96 19.94
C GLU A 178 -16.06 10.55 19.48
N SER A 179 -16.05 10.29 18.17
CA SER A 179 -15.52 9.03 17.64
C SER A 179 -14.06 8.80 18.00
N LEU A 180 -13.22 9.84 17.98
CA LEU A 180 -11.82 9.72 18.43
C LEU A 180 -11.73 9.45 19.94
N GLU A 181 -12.60 10.00 20.74
CA GLU A 181 -12.65 9.76 22.21
C GLU A 181 -13.16 8.36 22.52
N HIS A 182 -14.21 7.90 21.82
CA HIS A 182 -14.77 6.56 21.98
C HIS A 182 -13.74 5.44 21.75
N TYR A 183 -12.85 5.62 20.77
CA TYR A 183 -11.78 4.68 20.46
C TYR A 183 -10.42 5.12 20.97
N GLY A 184 -10.39 6.08 21.91
CA GLY A 184 -9.18 6.76 22.40
C GLY A 184 -8.14 5.81 23.00
N ALA A 185 -8.54 4.75 23.69
CA ALA A 185 -7.61 3.73 24.21
C ALA A 185 -6.87 3.00 23.06
N PHE A 186 -7.58 2.56 22.05
CA PHE A 186 -7.00 1.93 20.86
C PHE A 186 -6.07 2.90 20.11
N LEU A 187 -6.55 4.11 19.83
CA LEU A 187 -5.78 5.12 19.07
C LEU A 187 -4.53 5.57 19.83
N SER A 188 -4.58 5.67 21.15
CA SER A 188 -3.43 5.99 22.01
C SER A 188 -2.37 4.89 21.96
N ASP A 189 -2.79 3.63 22.03
CA ASP A 189 -1.91 2.48 21.89
C ASP A 189 -1.27 2.41 20.50
N VAL A 190 -2.04 2.63 19.43
CA VAL A 190 -1.53 2.72 18.07
C VAL A 190 -0.43 3.78 17.99
N ARG A 191 -0.69 5.01 18.46
CA ARG A 191 0.28 6.10 18.43
C ARG A 191 1.54 5.76 19.21
N ARG A 192 1.40 5.17 20.40
CA ARG A 192 2.53 4.72 21.23
C ARG A 192 3.40 3.71 20.50
N GLN A 193 2.78 2.72 19.87
CA GLN A 193 3.50 1.66 19.20
C GLN A 193 4.10 2.09 17.84
N LEU A 194 3.45 3.00 17.10
CA LEU A 194 4.05 3.66 15.94
C LEU A 194 5.35 4.37 16.32
N ALA A 195 5.30 5.17 17.41
CA ALA A 195 6.48 5.87 17.92
C ALA A 195 7.60 4.90 18.36
N ALA A 196 7.26 3.78 19.01
CA ALA A 196 8.22 2.76 19.43
C ALA A 196 8.89 2.06 18.21
N GLN A 197 8.22 2.02 17.08
CA GLN A 197 8.76 1.51 15.81
C GLN A 197 9.38 2.60 14.91
N ASN A 198 9.55 3.83 15.42
CA ASN A 198 10.04 4.98 14.67
C ASN A 198 9.21 5.32 13.42
N ILE A 199 7.91 5.00 13.42
CA ILE A 199 6.97 5.40 12.39
C ILE A 199 6.30 6.69 12.83
N VAL A 200 6.55 7.77 12.09
CA VAL A 200 6.05 9.11 12.45
C VAL A 200 4.68 9.32 11.82
N SER A 201 3.64 9.40 12.66
CA SER A 201 2.31 9.82 12.25
C SER A 201 2.08 11.30 12.56
N THR A 202 1.38 12.01 11.66
CA THR A 202 1.14 13.46 11.80
C THR A 202 -0.27 13.77 12.28
N ALA A 203 -1.28 13.06 11.79
CA ALA A 203 -2.67 13.26 12.17
C ALA A 203 -3.43 11.94 12.27
N ILE A 204 -4.50 11.94 13.06
CA ILE A 204 -5.51 10.86 13.11
C ILE A 204 -6.86 11.53 12.99
N SER A 205 -7.71 11.06 12.09
CA SER A 205 -9.08 11.52 11.92
C SER A 205 -10.09 10.36 11.95
N ALA A 206 -11.29 10.66 12.43
CA ALA A 206 -12.45 9.81 12.20
C ALA A 206 -12.99 10.06 10.79
N GLU A 207 -13.33 8.99 10.08
CA GLU A 207 -13.79 9.03 8.71
C GLU A 207 -15.31 8.80 8.60
N MET A 208 -15.83 8.79 7.36
CA MET A 208 -17.28 8.77 7.10
C MET A 208 -17.97 7.47 7.55
N GLY A 209 -17.24 6.38 7.74
CA GLY A 209 -17.80 5.11 8.16
C GLY A 209 -17.74 4.89 9.67
N PRO A 210 -18.72 4.20 10.28
CA PRO A 210 -18.62 3.84 11.70
C PRO A 210 -17.38 3.00 11.98
N GLY A 211 -16.53 3.47 12.91
CA GLY A 211 -15.25 2.83 13.19
C GLY A 211 -14.21 2.95 12.09
N GLN A 212 -14.38 3.88 11.15
CA GLN A 212 -13.40 4.22 10.13
C GLN A 212 -12.49 5.33 10.60
N PHE A 213 -11.19 5.15 10.40
CA PHE A 213 -10.14 6.10 10.76
C PHE A 213 -9.15 6.26 9.63
N GLU A 214 -8.54 7.44 9.56
CA GLU A 214 -7.38 7.73 8.75
C GLU A 214 -6.19 8.10 9.64
N ILE A 215 -5.00 7.63 9.26
CA ILE A 215 -3.74 8.07 9.89
C ILE A 215 -2.80 8.50 8.79
N ASN A 216 -2.32 9.75 8.89
CA ASN A 216 -1.37 10.33 7.98
C ASN A 216 0.05 10.01 8.45
N LEU A 217 0.86 9.42 7.57
CA LEU A 217 2.27 9.17 7.81
C LEU A 217 3.12 10.37 7.35
N ASN A 218 4.27 10.56 7.98
CA ASN A 218 5.17 11.64 7.60
C ASN A 218 5.79 11.39 6.21
N HIS A 219 6.27 12.45 5.58
CA HIS A 219 6.92 12.35 4.28
C HIS A 219 8.35 11.80 4.40
N HIS A 220 8.76 11.07 3.37
CA HIS A 220 10.07 10.45 3.25
C HIS A 220 10.77 10.78 1.94
N ARG A 221 12.10 11.02 2.04
CA ARG A 221 13.01 11.06 0.87
C ARG A 221 13.45 9.65 0.46
N ASP A 222 13.45 8.71 1.38
CA ASP A 222 13.63 7.29 1.07
C ASP A 222 12.26 6.68 0.73
N VAL A 223 12.01 6.57 -0.56
CA VAL A 223 10.74 6.06 -1.11
C VAL A 223 10.50 4.59 -0.74
N LEU A 224 11.58 3.79 -0.62
CA LEU A 224 11.45 2.40 -0.21
C LEU A 224 11.07 2.31 1.27
N ALA A 225 11.73 3.09 2.12
CA ALA A 225 11.40 3.17 3.53
C ALA A 225 9.96 3.62 3.77
N ALA A 226 9.45 4.60 2.98
CA ALA A 226 8.06 5.02 3.06
C ALA A 226 7.07 3.88 2.80
N ALA A 227 7.34 3.04 1.78
CA ALA A 227 6.49 1.90 1.47
C ALA A 227 6.67 0.74 2.48
N ASP A 228 7.89 0.54 2.99
CA ASP A 228 8.18 -0.41 4.08
C ASP A 228 7.36 -0.05 5.32
N GLU A 229 7.32 1.23 5.70
CA GLU A 229 6.53 1.74 6.85
C GLU A 229 5.02 1.51 6.69
N VAL A 230 4.47 1.59 5.48
CA VAL A 230 3.04 1.25 5.25
C VAL A 230 2.76 -0.22 5.57
N ILE A 231 3.64 -1.12 5.17
CA ILE A 231 3.52 -2.56 5.51
C ILE A 231 3.58 -2.77 7.03
N GLU A 232 4.53 -2.14 7.69
CA GLU A 232 4.69 -2.21 9.15
C GLU A 232 3.50 -1.60 9.88
N TYR A 233 3.03 -0.43 9.42
CA TYR A 233 1.84 0.24 9.89
C TYR A 233 0.60 -0.66 9.82
N GLN A 234 0.33 -1.27 8.66
CA GLN A 234 -0.82 -2.17 8.50
C GLN A 234 -0.74 -3.38 9.43
N ARG A 235 0.46 -3.93 9.64
CA ARG A 235 0.69 -5.03 10.57
C ARG A 235 0.43 -4.60 12.02
N LEU A 236 0.94 -3.43 12.42
CA LEU A 236 0.76 -2.85 13.75
C LEU A 236 -0.71 -2.61 14.06
N ILE A 237 -1.42 -1.89 13.18
CA ILE A 237 -2.86 -1.59 13.35
C ILE A 237 -3.67 -2.88 13.54
N LYS A 238 -3.42 -3.91 12.73
CA LYS A 238 -4.08 -5.23 12.86
C LYS A 238 -3.72 -5.92 14.18
N GLY A 239 -2.49 -5.75 14.66
CA GLY A 239 -2.02 -6.31 15.91
C GLY A 239 -2.70 -5.66 17.12
N VAL A 240 -2.62 -4.34 17.21
CA VAL A 240 -3.21 -3.55 18.29
C VAL A 240 -4.74 -3.69 18.33
N ALA A 241 -5.39 -3.69 17.16
CA ALA A 241 -6.85 -3.89 17.11
C ALA A 241 -7.29 -5.19 17.78
N ARG A 242 -6.55 -6.28 17.59
CA ARG A 242 -6.86 -7.57 18.25
C ARG A 242 -6.77 -7.49 19.77
N GLU A 243 -5.84 -6.74 20.33
CA GLU A 243 -5.70 -6.53 21.78
C GLU A 243 -6.89 -5.78 22.36
N HIS A 244 -7.47 -4.88 21.57
CA HIS A 244 -8.68 -4.14 21.95
C HIS A 244 -9.99 -4.84 21.59
N GLY A 245 -9.93 -6.11 21.14
CA GLY A 245 -11.11 -6.89 20.80
C GLY A 245 -11.75 -6.54 19.45
N TYR A 246 -11.02 -5.83 18.58
CA TYR A 246 -11.44 -5.45 17.22
C TYR A 246 -10.69 -6.25 16.17
N GLN A 247 -11.21 -6.23 14.93
CA GLN A 247 -10.46 -6.58 13.74
C GLN A 247 -10.26 -5.34 12.88
N ALA A 248 -9.03 -4.95 12.60
CA ALA A 248 -8.74 -3.89 11.62
C ALA A 248 -8.81 -4.43 10.20
N SER A 249 -9.46 -3.68 9.31
CA SER A 249 -9.63 -4.01 7.89
C SER A 249 -9.20 -2.85 7.01
N PHE A 250 -8.27 -3.11 6.09
CA PHE A 250 -7.88 -2.21 5.01
C PHE A 250 -8.63 -2.51 3.70
N MET A 251 -9.63 -3.37 3.72
CA MET A 251 -10.44 -3.73 2.56
C MET A 251 -11.03 -2.46 1.92
N ALA A 252 -10.90 -2.33 0.60
CA ALA A 252 -11.29 -1.13 -0.14
C ALA A 252 -12.78 -0.73 0.07
N LYS A 253 -13.67 -1.72 0.16
CA LYS A 253 -15.11 -1.50 0.36
C LYS A 253 -15.70 -2.62 1.23
N PRO A 254 -15.53 -2.55 2.57
CA PRO A 254 -16.05 -3.59 3.47
C PRO A 254 -17.58 -3.57 3.58
N PHE A 255 -18.21 -2.40 3.43
CA PHE A 255 -19.65 -2.20 3.50
C PHE A 255 -20.12 -1.35 2.31
N LEU A 256 -21.18 -1.80 1.62
CA LEU A 256 -21.68 -1.10 0.41
C LEU A 256 -22.23 0.29 0.73
N GLU A 257 -22.89 0.42 1.85
CA GLU A 257 -23.62 1.62 2.27
C GLU A 257 -22.75 2.68 2.98
N THR A 258 -21.47 2.40 3.21
CA THR A 258 -20.54 3.36 3.84
C THR A 258 -19.42 3.76 2.89
N ALA A 259 -18.58 4.69 3.28
CA ALA A 259 -17.38 5.04 2.52
C ALA A 259 -16.44 3.83 2.32
N GLY A 260 -15.69 3.82 1.24
CA GLY A 260 -14.57 2.89 1.05
C GLY A 260 -13.32 3.40 1.75
N SER A 261 -12.29 2.56 1.86
CA SER A 261 -10.98 2.94 2.40
C SER A 261 -9.97 3.20 1.29
N GLY A 262 -9.35 4.37 1.32
CA GLY A 262 -8.30 4.83 0.41
C GLY A 262 -6.91 4.77 1.02
N MET A 263 -5.94 4.84 0.12
CA MET A 263 -4.54 5.09 0.40
C MET A 263 -4.10 6.27 -0.48
N HIS A 264 -4.12 7.48 0.06
CA HIS A 264 -3.71 8.64 -0.71
C HIS A 264 -2.18 8.73 -0.75
N LEU A 265 -1.65 9.10 -1.91
CA LEU A 265 -0.23 9.19 -2.17
C LEU A 265 0.15 10.64 -2.46
N HIS A 266 0.96 11.24 -1.61
CA HIS A 266 1.53 12.56 -1.87
C HIS A 266 2.87 12.44 -2.55
N LEU A 267 3.11 13.27 -3.56
CA LEU A 267 4.38 13.33 -4.28
C LEU A 267 4.85 14.76 -4.45
N SER A 268 6.07 15.01 -4.00
CA SER A 268 6.92 16.12 -4.41
C SER A 268 8.16 15.60 -5.14
N VAL A 269 8.77 16.40 -5.98
CA VAL A 269 10.04 16.05 -6.63
C VAL A 269 11.04 17.17 -6.41
N TYR A 270 12.26 16.80 -6.03
CA TYR A 270 13.37 17.73 -5.79
C TYR A 270 14.51 17.46 -6.77
N ASP A 271 15.30 18.49 -7.03
CA ASP A 271 16.58 18.33 -7.70
C ASP A 271 17.70 17.93 -6.70
N GLU A 272 18.90 17.67 -7.22
CA GLU A 272 20.07 17.34 -6.39
C GLU A 272 20.51 18.49 -5.47
N ALA A 273 20.15 19.73 -5.79
CA ALA A 273 20.39 20.88 -4.94
C ALA A 273 19.35 21.05 -3.82
N GLY A 274 18.38 20.15 -3.74
CA GLY A 274 17.31 20.16 -2.72
C GLY A 274 16.21 21.19 -2.99
N ARG A 275 16.04 21.67 -4.21
CA ARG A 275 14.96 22.59 -4.60
C ARG A 275 13.78 21.78 -5.11
N ASN A 276 12.58 22.12 -4.67
CA ASN A 276 11.35 21.51 -5.17
C ASN A 276 11.12 21.94 -6.63
N VAL A 277 11.19 20.99 -7.58
CA VAL A 277 11.03 21.29 -9.01
C VAL A 277 9.56 21.52 -9.39
N PHE A 278 8.62 21.09 -8.55
CA PHE A 278 7.19 21.29 -8.77
C PHE A 278 6.74 22.74 -8.56
N SER A 279 7.46 23.50 -7.72
CA SER A 279 7.16 24.92 -7.48
C SER A 279 7.71 25.87 -8.57
N GLN A 280 8.55 25.37 -9.50
CA GLN A 280 9.23 26.19 -10.47
C GLN A 280 8.43 26.41 -11.76
N ASN A 281 8.67 27.55 -12.46
CA ASN A 281 8.15 27.84 -13.79
C ASN A 281 6.62 27.68 -13.90
N ASP A 282 5.86 28.36 -13.06
CA ASP A 282 4.38 28.26 -12.99
C ASP A 282 3.87 26.83 -12.86
N HIS A 283 4.54 26.02 -12.04
CA HIS A 283 4.20 24.63 -11.78
C HIS A 283 4.25 23.73 -13.04
N ARG A 284 5.05 24.11 -14.04
CA ARG A 284 5.12 23.37 -15.31
C ARG A 284 5.45 21.89 -15.12
N ILE A 285 6.49 21.58 -14.32
CA ILE A 285 6.90 20.19 -14.08
C ILE A 285 5.83 19.44 -13.28
N LEU A 286 5.19 20.08 -12.30
CA LEU A 286 4.05 19.53 -11.56
C LEU A 286 2.90 19.18 -12.52
N LYS A 287 2.50 20.10 -13.39
CA LYS A 287 1.44 19.87 -14.38
C LYS A 287 1.78 18.71 -15.32
N GLN A 288 3.02 18.62 -15.79
CA GLN A 288 3.47 17.49 -16.62
C GLN A 288 3.40 16.16 -15.87
N ALA A 289 3.82 16.11 -14.61
CA ALA A 289 3.68 14.92 -13.76
C ALA A 289 2.21 14.50 -13.60
N VAL A 290 1.33 15.47 -13.33
CA VAL A 290 -0.13 15.25 -13.27
C VAL A 290 -0.66 14.73 -14.61
N GLY A 291 -0.23 15.33 -15.75
CA GLY A 291 -0.61 14.87 -17.09
C GLY A 291 -0.25 13.41 -17.34
N GLY A 292 0.95 12.97 -16.93
CA GLY A 292 1.34 11.57 -16.99
C GLY A 292 0.48 10.67 -16.09
N CYS A 293 0.20 11.12 -14.87
CA CYS A 293 -0.69 10.42 -13.96
C CYS A 293 -2.09 10.22 -14.55
N LEU A 294 -2.70 11.24 -15.14
CA LEU A 294 -4.03 11.14 -15.76
C LEU A 294 -4.03 10.24 -16.99
N HIS A 295 -3.00 10.38 -17.84
CA HIS A 295 -2.86 9.57 -19.07
C HIS A 295 -2.79 8.07 -18.76
N HIS A 296 -2.01 7.69 -17.76
CA HIS A 296 -1.81 6.28 -17.40
C HIS A 296 -2.85 5.74 -16.42
N MET A 297 -3.68 6.60 -15.81
CA MET A 297 -4.59 6.21 -14.73
C MET A 297 -5.49 5.00 -15.05
N PRO A 298 -6.13 4.89 -16.23
CA PRO A 298 -6.96 3.72 -16.54
C PRO A 298 -6.18 2.38 -16.46
N SER A 299 -4.91 2.38 -16.91
CA SER A 299 -4.03 1.21 -16.82
C SER A 299 -3.47 1.02 -15.41
N ALA A 300 -3.17 2.12 -14.71
CA ALA A 300 -2.63 2.13 -13.35
C ALA A 300 -3.63 1.55 -12.34
N MET A 301 -4.94 1.62 -12.62
CA MET A 301 -5.97 1.02 -11.77
C MET A 301 -5.78 -0.48 -11.56
N ALA A 302 -5.07 -1.19 -12.45
CA ALA A 302 -4.69 -2.58 -12.22
C ALA A 302 -3.91 -2.78 -10.91
N PHE A 303 -3.14 -1.77 -10.48
CA PHE A 303 -2.34 -1.76 -9.25
C PHE A 303 -3.03 -1.05 -8.09
N LEU A 304 -3.79 -0.01 -8.38
CA LEU A 304 -4.45 0.86 -7.41
C LEU A 304 -5.77 0.29 -6.90
N ALA A 305 -6.45 -0.51 -7.74
CA ALA A 305 -7.68 -1.26 -7.46
C ALA A 305 -7.45 -2.73 -7.79
N SER A 306 -6.51 -3.36 -7.12
CA SER A 306 -5.90 -4.63 -7.52
C SER A 306 -6.74 -5.89 -7.22
N ASN A 307 -8.01 -5.75 -6.84
CA ASN A 307 -8.93 -6.87 -6.58
C ASN A 307 -10.39 -6.49 -6.92
N PRO A 308 -11.30 -7.47 -7.08
CA PRO A 308 -12.69 -7.19 -7.47
C PRO A 308 -13.47 -6.32 -6.47
N ASN A 309 -13.13 -6.35 -5.18
CA ASN A 309 -13.80 -5.53 -4.18
C ASN A 309 -13.50 -4.04 -4.37
N ALA A 310 -12.27 -3.70 -4.76
CA ALA A 310 -11.81 -2.31 -4.87
C ALA A 310 -12.64 -1.49 -5.88
N TYR A 311 -13.17 -2.10 -6.94
CA TYR A 311 -14.02 -1.42 -7.92
C TYR A 311 -15.36 -0.94 -7.36
N ARG A 312 -15.82 -1.48 -6.23
CA ARG A 312 -17.02 -0.99 -5.53
C ARG A 312 -16.80 0.37 -4.84
N ARG A 313 -15.54 0.82 -4.71
CA ARG A 313 -15.20 2.14 -4.17
C ARG A 313 -15.49 3.26 -5.16
N TYR A 314 -15.46 2.99 -6.47
CA TYR A 314 -15.64 3.97 -7.56
C TYR A 314 -17.08 4.02 -8.06
N ALA A 315 -18.03 4.17 -7.15
CA ALA A 315 -19.45 4.32 -7.49
C ALA A 315 -19.80 5.78 -7.82
N LEU A 316 -20.77 5.96 -8.74
CA LEU A 316 -21.33 7.28 -9.00
C LEU A 316 -21.95 7.88 -7.72
N GLU A 317 -21.93 9.21 -7.65
CA GLU A 317 -22.43 9.99 -6.48
C GLU A 317 -21.67 9.69 -5.18
N GLY A 318 -20.56 8.99 -5.29
CA GLY A 318 -19.60 8.77 -4.18
C GLY A 318 -18.68 9.97 -3.99
N ILE A 319 -17.75 9.83 -3.04
CA ILE A 319 -16.73 10.85 -2.72
C ILE A 319 -15.40 10.64 -3.44
N VAL A 320 -15.28 9.57 -4.21
CA VAL A 320 -14.07 9.21 -4.95
C VAL A 320 -14.29 9.49 -6.41
N ALA A 321 -13.33 10.14 -7.08
CA ALA A 321 -13.39 10.42 -8.51
C ALA A 321 -13.71 9.16 -9.32
N THR A 322 -14.52 9.30 -10.35
CA THR A 322 -14.95 8.23 -11.26
C THR A 322 -14.43 8.41 -12.69
N GLU A 323 -13.60 9.44 -12.90
CA GLU A 323 -12.88 9.71 -14.14
C GLU A 323 -11.50 10.34 -13.88
N PRO A 324 -10.52 10.24 -14.80
CA PRO A 324 -9.27 10.95 -14.70
C PRO A 324 -9.53 12.45 -14.63
N SER A 325 -9.16 13.08 -13.52
CA SER A 325 -9.44 14.47 -13.24
C SER A 325 -8.40 15.05 -12.29
N TRP A 326 -8.13 16.35 -12.43
CA TRP A 326 -7.26 17.07 -11.51
C TRP A 326 -7.78 18.47 -11.24
N ALA A 327 -7.46 19.01 -10.08
CA ALA A 327 -7.75 20.41 -9.75
C ALA A 327 -6.93 20.88 -8.54
N TYR A 328 -6.91 22.19 -8.33
CA TYR A 328 -6.45 22.79 -7.07
C TYR A 328 -7.57 22.69 -6.02
N GLU A 329 -7.20 22.34 -4.79
CA GLU A 329 -8.08 22.33 -3.60
C GLU A 329 -9.45 21.60 -3.75
N ASN A 330 -9.58 20.73 -4.72
CA ASN A 330 -10.82 19.97 -4.95
C ASN A 330 -10.63 18.50 -4.50
N ARG A 331 -11.35 18.07 -3.47
CA ARG A 331 -11.26 16.71 -2.91
C ARG A 331 -12.03 15.66 -3.72
N SER A 332 -12.84 16.06 -4.71
CA SER A 332 -13.59 15.13 -5.55
C SER A 332 -12.82 14.63 -6.77
N VAL A 333 -11.65 15.22 -7.09
CA VAL A 333 -10.84 14.83 -8.25
C VAL A 333 -9.89 13.67 -7.94
N ALA A 334 -9.38 13.03 -8.99
CA ALA A 334 -8.45 11.92 -8.88
C ALA A 334 -7.03 12.36 -8.46
N VAL A 335 -6.59 13.53 -8.90
CA VAL A 335 -5.31 14.15 -8.53
C VAL A 335 -5.56 15.57 -8.05
N ARG A 336 -5.38 15.80 -6.75
CA ARG A 336 -5.53 17.11 -6.12
C ARG A 336 -4.17 17.78 -5.96
N ILE A 337 -4.10 19.07 -6.25
CA ILE A 337 -2.96 19.92 -5.90
C ILE A 337 -3.39 20.76 -4.68
N PRO A 338 -2.95 20.43 -3.47
CA PRO A 338 -3.27 21.19 -2.28
C PRO A 338 -2.51 22.53 -2.29
N ASP A 339 -3.12 23.56 -1.69
CA ASP A 339 -2.43 24.82 -1.41
C ASP A 339 -1.24 24.57 -0.48
N SER A 340 -0.11 25.14 -0.81
CA SER A 340 1.15 24.94 -0.09
C SER A 340 2.18 25.99 -0.48
N ASP A 341 3.15 26.22 0.40
CA ASP A 341 4.33 27.00 0.06
C ASP A 341 5.22 26.28 -1.00
N GLU A 342 6.20 27.02 -1.54
CA GLU A 342 7.11 26.49 -2.57
C GLU A 342 7.87 25.22 -2.12
N SER A 343 8.23 25.13 -0.84
CA SER A 343 8.95 23.97 -0.30
C SER A 343 8.09 22.71 -0.20
N ASN A 344 6.78 22.87 -0.06
CA ASN A 344 5.81 21.80 0.12
C ASN A 344 4.94 21.56 -1.12
N CYS A 345 5.28 22.19 -2.26
CA CYS A 345 4.54 22.03 -3.51
C CYS A 345 4.50 20.56 -3.93
N ARG A 346 3.28 20.01 -4.06
CA ARG A 346 3.02 18.59 -4.28
C ARG A 346 1.69 18.36 -4.96
N PHE A 347 1.47 17.15 -5.41
CA PHE A 347 0.12 16.65 -5.66
C PHE A 347 -0.23 15.47 -4.73
N GLU A 348 -1.51 15.27 -4.54
CA GLU A 348 -2.14 14.16 -3.86
C GLU A 348 -2.84 13.27 -4.88
N TYR A 349 -2.41 12.00 -4.99
CA TYR A 349 -3.04 10.99 -5.84
C TYR A 349 -4.01 10.16 -5.01
N ARG A 350 -5.32 10.26 -5.30
CA ARG A 350 -6.40 9.81 -4.42
C ARG A 350 -7.03 8.47 -4.81
N MET A 351 -6.50 7.81 -5.85
CA MET A 351 -7.19 6.66 -6.46
C MET A 351 -6.81 5.31 -5.88
N ALA A 352 -5.72 5.19 -5.12
CA ALA A 352 -5.34 3.90 -4.56
C ALA A 352 -6.31 3.45 -3.45
N ALA A 353 -6.68 2.16 -3.46
CA ALA A 353 -7.40 1.51 -2.40
C ALA A 353 -6.46 1.17 -1.23
N ALA A 354 -6.95 1.17 0.00
CA ALA A 354 -6.13 0.91 1.19
C ALA A 354 -5.56 -0.52 1.25
N ASP A 355 -6.15 -1.46 0.50
CA ASP A 355 -5.66 -2.83 0.33
C ASP A 355 -4.76 -3.03 -0.90
N ALA A 356 -4.42 -1.97 -1.63
CA ALA A 356 -3.41 -2.04 -2.68
C ALA A 356 -2.02 -2.31 -2.09
N ASN A 357 -1.16 -2.98 -2.87
CA ASN A 357 0.23 -3.15 -2.46
C ASN A 357 0.95 -1.79 -2.50
N PRO A 358 1.48 -1.27 -1.38
CA PRO A 358 2.05 0.08 -1.32
C PRO A 358 3.26 0.27 -2.24
N TYR A 359 4.10 -0.75 -2.40
CA TYR A 359 5.22 -0.68 -3.34
C TYR A 359 4.74 -0.53 -4.78
N LEU A 360 3.75 -1.32 -5.19
CA LEU A 360 3.25 -1.32 -6.57
C LEU A 360 2.39 -0.08 -6.86
N ALA A 361 1.58 0.34 -5.91
CA ALA A 361 0.79 1.58 -6.02
C ALA A 361 1.72 2.79 -6.18
N LEU A 362 2.76 2.88 -5.35
CA LEU A 362 3.73 3.96 -5.44
C LEU A 362 4.56 3.86 -6.73
N ALA A 363 5.01 2.66 -7.12
CA ALA A 363 5.78 2.44 -8.34
C ALA A 363 5.01 2.90 -9.59
N VAL A 364 3.71 2.56 -9.71
CA VAL A 364 2.91 2.96 -10.89
C VAL A 364 2.64 4.47 -10.92
N VAL A 365 2.43 5.11 -9.77
CA VAL A 365 2.24 6.57 -9.69
C VAL A 365 3.53 7.29 -10.06
N LEU A 366 4.67 6.88 -9.50
CA LEU A 366 5.98 7.43 -9.83
C LEU A 366 6.34 7.22 -11.30
N ALA A 367 6.13 6.02 -11.84
CA ALA A 367 6.37 5.72 -13.26
C ALA A 367 5.52 6.60 -14.18
N SER A 368 4.24 6.80 -13.83
CA SER A 368 3.31 7.66 -14.57
C SER A 368 3.74 9.13 -14.53
N ALA A 369 4.09 9.64 -13.35
CA ALA A 369 4.54 11.02 -13.17
C ALA A 369 5.85 11.29 -13.94
N LEU A 370 6.81 10.35 -13.88
CA LEU A 370 8.08 10.48 -14.60
C LEU A 370 7.88 10.48 -16.12
N ASP A 371 7.03 9.59 -16.64
CA ASP A 371 6.68 9.57 -18.06
C ASP A 371 6.06 10.90 -18.52
N GLY A 372 5.18 11.46 -17.71
CA GLY A 372 4.57 12.77 -17.96
C GLY A 372 5.60 13.90 -18.01
N MET A 373 6.52 13.94 -17.04
CA MET A 373 7.59 14.94 -16.99
C MET A 373 8.55 14.83 -18.18
N GLU A 374 8.99 13.63 -18.55
CA GLU A 374 9.92 13.40 -19.65
C GLU A 374 9.29 13.71 -21.02
N ARG A 375 8.00 13.42 -21.19
CA ARG A 375 7.27 13.66 -22.46
C ARG A 375 6.60 15.02 -22.52
N GLY A 376 6.63 15.80 -21.45
CA GLY A 376 5.99 17.11 -21.38
C GLY A 376 4.46 17.04 -21.52
N MET A 377 3.82 16.06 -20.89
CA MET A 377 2.37 15.83 -21.02
C MET A 377 1.57 16.96 -20.38
N ASP A 378 0.52 17.40 -21.08
CA ASP A 378 -0.41 18.41 -20.59
C ASP A 378 -1.58 17.70 -19.86
N PRO A 379 -1.90 18.07 -18.60
CA PRO A 379 -3.06 17.53 -17.89
C PRO A 379 -4.40 18.07 -18.38
N GLY A 380 -4.42 19.06 -19.28
CA GLY A 380 -5.61 19.82 -19.66
C GLY A 380 -6.05 20.80 -18.58
N GLU A 381 -7.25 21.37 -18.73
CA GLU A 381 -7.82 22.32 -17.78
C GLU A 381 -8.16 21.65 -16.44
N PRO A 382 -8.01 22.37 -15.31
CA PRO A 382 -8.47 21.88 -14.02
C PRO A 382 -9.97 21.59 -14.02
N TYR A 383 -10.37 20.51 -13.35
CA TYR A 383 -11.77 20.12 -13.27
C TYR A 383 -12.57 21.12 -12.42
N GLU A 384 -13.67 21.60 -12.97
CA GLU A 384 -14.61 22.47 -12.26
C GLU A 384 -15.79 21.68 -11.70
N GLY A 385 -16.11 21.91 -10.42
CA GLY A 385 -17.23 21.27 -9.76
C GLY A 385 -16.90 19.88 -9.20
N TYR A 386 -17.86 18.96 -9.25
CA TYR A 386 -17.80 17.66 -8.57
C TYR A 386 -17.49 16.52 -9.55
N ALA A 387 -16.35 15.89 -9.42
CA ALA A 387 -15.76 14.95 -10.39
C ALA A 387 -16.31 13.50 -10.30
N CYS A 388 -17.44 13.27 -9.60
CA CYS A 388 -18.00 11.93 -9.39
C CYS A 388 -19.31 11.70 -10.16
N ALA A 389 -19.60 12.53 -11.16
CA ALA A 389 -20.88 12.53 -11.88
C ALA A 389 -20.90 11.61 -13.12
N LYS A 390 -19.75 11.20 -13.63
CA LYS A 390 -19.63 10.41 -14.87
C LYS A 390 -18.75 9.20 -14.66
N HIS A 391 -19.04 8.12 -15.36
CA HIS A 391 -18.15 6.98 -15.44
C HIS A 391 -17.08 7.18 -16.52
N GLY A 392 -15.84 7.40 -16.10
CA GLY A 392 -14.66 7.51 -16.96
C GLY A 392 -13.57 6.47 -16.68
N PHE A 393 -13.78 5.63 -15.64
CA PHE A 393 -12.85 4.56 -15.28
C PHE A 393 -13.34 3.17 -15.72
N PRO A 394 -12.39 2.23 -15.91
CA PRO A 394 -12.69 0.81 -16.02
C PRO A 394 -13.48 0.33 -14.79
N ARG A 395 -14.40 -0.61 -15.02
CA ARG A 395 -15.34 -1.08 -13.97
C ARG A 395 -14.96 -2.42 -13.34
N SER A 396 -13.89 -3.04 -13.82
CA SER A 396 -13.48 -4.36 -13.36
C SER A 396 -11.97 -4.55 -13.40
N LEU A 397 -11.48 -5.46 -12.59
CA LEU A 397 -10.07 -5.86 -12.63
C LEU A 397 -9.68 -6.42 -13.99
N SER A 398 -10.54 -7.21 -14.63
CA SER A 398 -10.29 -7.78 -15.97
C SER A 398 -10.04 -6.68 -17.01
N GLU A 399 -10.85 -5.63 -17.01
CA GLU A 399 -10.72 -4.50 -17.93
C GLU A 399 -9.40 -3.74 -17.72
N THR A 400 -9.04 -3.45 -16.46
CA THR A 400 -7.79 -2.74 -16.16
C THR A 400 -6.55 -3.56 -16.45
N LEU A 401 -6.58 -4.88 -16.23
CA LEU A 401 -5.49 -5.76 -16.62
C LEU A 401 -5.26 -5.76 -18.15
N ASN A 402 -6.33 -5.72 -18.94
CA ASN A 402 -6.22 -5.63 -20.40
C ASN A 402 -5.65 -4.28 -20.85
N LEU A 403 -6.06 -3.18 -20.18
CA LEU A 403 -5.48 -1.86 -20.45
C LEU A 403 -4.00 -1.78 -20.05
N PHE A 404 -3.62 -2.37 -18.92
CA PHE A 404 -2.22 -2.45 -18.52
C PHE A 404 -1.38 -3.29 -19.48
N GLU A 405 -1.89 -4.42 -19.94
CA GLU A 405 -1.22 -5.28 -20.94
C GLU A 405 -0.87 -4.54 -22.23
N GLN A 406 -1.71 -3.57 -22.63
CA GLN A 406 -1.51 -2.74 -23.81
C GLN A 406 -0.64 -1.51 -23.56
N ASN A 407 -0.33 -1.17 -22.31
CA ASN A 407 0.44 0.02 -21.97
C ASN A 407 1.95 -0.27 -21.94
N GLU A 408 2.59 -0.16 -23.11
CA GLU A 408 4.02 -0.46 -23.26
C GLU A 408 4.91 0.47 -22.40
N SER A 409 4.52 1.74 -22.24
CA SER A 409 5.29 2.69 -21.42
C SER A 409 5.36 2.24 -19.96
N LEU A 410 4.21 1.95 -19.33
CA LEU A 410 4.21 1.47 -17.95
C LEU A 410 4.90 0.11 -17.79
N LYS A 411 4.67 -0.83 -18.74
CA LYS A 411 5.35 -2.14 -18.68
C LYS A 411 6.87 -2.00 -18.74
N SER A 412 7.38 -1.12 -19.58
CA SER A 412 8.81 -0.83 -19.67
C SER A 412 9.36 -0.25 -18.36
N ARG A 413 8.66 0.71 -17.76
CA ARG A 413 9.10 1.39 -16.54
C ARG A 413 9.05 0.50 -15.29
N LEU A 414 8.01 -0.34 -15.18
CA LEU A 414 7.85 -1.29 -14.08
C LEU A 414 8.70 -2.56 -14.25
N GLY A 415 9.23 -2.80 -15.44
CA GLY A 415 9.96 -4.01 -15.81
C GLY A 415 9.10 -4.98 -16.61
N SER A 416 9.60 -5.38 -17.79
CA SER A 416 8.86 -6.24 -18.72
C SER A 416 8.59 -7.63 -18.14
N GLU A 417 9.54 -8.19 -17.40
CA GLU A 417 9.38 -9.50 -16.75
C GLU A 417 8.38 -9.42 -15.59
N PHE A 418 8.50 -8.42 -14.72
CA PHE A 418 7.50 -8.17 -13.68
C PHE A 418 6.09 -8.04 -14.26
N SER A 419 5.94 -7.30 -15.34
CA SER A 419 4.64 -7.06 -15.97
C SER A 419 3.96 -8.35 -16.42
N LYS A 420 4.73 -9.29 -16.97
CA LYS A 420 4.22 -10.63 -17.36
C LYS A 420 3.80 -11.43 -16.12
N ILE A 421 4.65 -11.46 -15.10
CA ILE A 421 4.38 -12.14 -13.82
C ILE A 421 3.11 -11.56 -13.19
N TYR A 422 3.00 -10.24 -13.11
CA TYR A 422 1.86 -9.55 -12.50
C TYR A 422 0.54 -9.87 -13.23
N LEU A 423 0.52 -9.79 -14.56
CA LEU A 423 -0.65 -10.12 -15.37
C LEU A 423 -1.08 -11.58 -15.18
N ALA A 424 -0.13 -12.51 -15.22
CA ALA A 424 -0.40 -13.93 -15.01
C ALA A 424 -0.94 -14.19 -13.60
N TYR A 425 -0.30 -13.59 -12.57
CA TYR A 425 -0.72 -13.68 -11.17
C TYR A 425 -2.15 -13.16 -10.98
N LYS A 426 -2.43 -11.93 -11.41
CA LYS A 426 -3.75 -11.30 -11.20
C LYS A 426 -4.87 -11.98 -11.98
N ARG A 427 -4.59 -12.48 -13.16
CA ARG A 427 -5.55 -13.29 -13.93
C ARG A 427 -5.82 -14.64 -13.27
N SER A 428 -4.81 -15.27 -12.67
CA SER A 428 -4.99 -16.52 -11.90
C SER A 428 -5.81 -16.30 -10.63
N GLU A 429 -5.50 -15.22 -9.87
CA GLU A 429 -6.27 -14.81 -8.70
C GLU A 429 -7.75 -14.52 -9.07
N LEU A 430 -7.98 -13.76 -10.13
CA LEU A 430 -9.33 -13.41 -10.58
C LEU A 430 -10.13 -14.67 -10.99
N ARG A 431 -9.53 -15.58 -11.77
CA ARG A 431 -10.20 -16.86 -12.11
C ARG A 431 -10.58 -17.64 -10.86
N GLY A 432 -9.68 -17.74 -9.87
CA GLY A 432 -10.00 -18.40 -8.61
C GLY A 432 -11.16 -17.76 -7.85
N PHE A 433 -11.23 -16.42 -7.87
CA PHE A 433 -12.34 -15.68 -7.27
C PHE A 433 -13.67 -15.91 -8.02
N GLU A 434 -13.66 -15.87 -9.35
CA GLU A 434 -14.85 -16.05 -10.20
C GLU A 434 -15.38 -17.48 -10.21
N GLN A 435 -14.58 -18.48 -9.86
CA GLN A 435 -15.02 -19.86 -9.72
C GLN A 435 -15.82 -20.15 -8.44
N MET A 436 -15.83 -19.21 -7.49
CA MET A 436 -16.60 -19.40 -6.26
C MET A 436 -18.07 -19.04 -6.47
N ILE A 437 -18.96 -20.02 -6.24
CA ILE A 437 -20.39 -19.77 -6.30
C ILE A 437 -20.81 -18.96 -5.07
N SER A 438 -21.36 -17.77 -5.29
CA SER A 438 -21.81 -16.88 -4.24
C SER A 438 -23.24 -17.18 -3.79
N ALA A 439 -23.60 -16.82 -2.55
CA ALA A 439 -24.98 -16.92 -2.07
C ALA A 439 -25.97 -16.18 -2.98
N ARG A 440 -25.53 -15.08 -3.63
CA ARG A 440 -26.35 -14.29 -4.56
C ARG A 440 -26.73 -15.08 -5.83
N GLU A 441 -25.87 -15.95 -6.31
CA GLU A 441 -26.17 -16.80 -7.49
C GLU A 441 -27.28 -17.81 -7.15
N TYR A 442 -27.28 -18.38 -5.94
CA TYR A 442 -28.40 -19.22 -5.48
C TYR A 442 -29.70 -18.43 -5.37
N GLU A 443 -29.65 -17.17 -4.87
CA GLU A 443 -30.85 -16.33 -4.80
C GLU A 443 -31.42 -15.97 -6.19
N TRP A 444 -30.58 -15.81 -7.21
CA TRP A 444 -30.98 -15.34 -8.53
C TRP A 444 -31.31 -16.45 -9.51
N TYR A 445 -30.71 -17.62 -9.36
CA TYR A 445 -30.75 -18.66 -10.41
C TYR A 445 -31.32 -20.01 -9.92
N LEU A 446 -31.62 -20.19 -8.64
CA LEU A 446 -32.45 -21.27 -8.11
C LEU A 446 -33.91 -20.83 -7.99
#